data_02b3d824ffa96774193dd506c38cbfdb
#
_entry.id   02b3d824ffa96774193dd506c38cbfdb
#
_cell.length_a   1.000
_cell.length_b   1.000
_cell.length_c   1.000
_cell.angle_alpha   90.00
_cell.angle_beta   90.00
_cell.angle_gamma   90.00
#
_symmetry.space_group_name_H-M   'P 1'
#
loop_
_entity.id
_entity.type
_entity.pdbx_description
1 polymer ?
#
loop_
_entity_poly.entity_id
_entity_poly.type
_entity_poly.pdbx_seq_one_letter_code
_entity_poly.pdbx_strand_id
1 'polypeptide(L)'
;MTKKSKIDHYTDKEALDFHNKGKSGKIEIISSKSLTTKRDLSLAYSPGVAVPVMEISKNPDAAYEYTSKGNLVAVISNGSAILGLGDLGALASKPVMEGKAVLFKRFADIDAIDIEIDNKNSDEIIKCIQNIGNSFGGINLEDIAAPDCFIIERKLRDTLDIPIFHDDQHGTAIITSAAL
;
A
#
# COMPACT_ATOMS: atom_id res chain seq x y z
N MET A 1 0.82 -10.65 27.73
CA MET A 1 1.27 -9.42 28.41
C MET A 1 2.64 -9.06 27.86
N THR A 2 2.72 -8.21 26.86
CA THR A 2 3.96 -7.72 26.24
C THR A 2 4.66 -6.76 27.20
N LYS A 3 5.95 -6.95 27.48
CA LYS A 3 6.78 -6.02 28.25
C LYS A 3 6.78 -4.67 27.51
N LYS A 4 6.15 -3.64 28.10
CA LYS A 4 6.23 -2.26 27.63
C LYS A 4 7.69 -1.83 27.56
N SER A 5 8.15 -1.38 26.40
CA SER A 5 9.45 -0.72 26.26
C SER A 5 9.40 0.60 27.02
N LYS A 6 10.50 0.98 27.68
CA LYS A 6 10.58 2.18 28.55
C LYS A 6 10.63 3.51 27.79
N ILE A 7 10.44 3.53 26.48
CA ILE A 7 10.74 4.68 25.62
C ILE A 7 9.47 5.42 25.17
N ASP A 8 8.32 4.76 25.05
CA ASP A 8 7.08 5.40 24.61
C ASP A 8 5.98 5.27 25.67
N HIS A 9 5.67 6.38 26.33
CA HIS A 9 4.60 6.47 27.33
C HIS A 9 3.27 6.79 26.64
N TYR A 10 2.58 5.79 26.13
CA TYR A 10 1.19 5.92 25.73
C TYR A 10 0.30 4.87 26.42
N THR A 11 -0.95 5.20 26.61
CA THR A 11 -1.99 4.27 27.10
C THR A 11 -2.75 3.67 25.94
N ASP A 12 -3.39 2.51 26.18
CA ASP A 12 -4.26 1.89 25.18
C ASP A 12 -5.37 2.84 24.71
N LYS A 13 -5.89 3.67 25.63
CA LYS A 13 -6.88 4.69 25.31
C LYS A 13 -6.33 5.76 24.36
N GLU A 14 -5.14 6.27 24.60
CA GLU A 14 -4.50 7.26 23.71
C GLU A 14 -4.26 6.69 22.32
N ALA A 15 -3.86 5.41 22.22
CA ALA A 15 -3.70 4.74 20.94
C ALA A 15 -5.04 4.62 20.19
N LEU A 16 -6.12 4.22 20.86
CA LEU A 16 -7.46 4.15 20.28
C LEU A 16 -7.98 5.54 19.88
N ASP A 17 -7.81 6.54 20.76
CA ASP A 17 -8.21 7.92 20.50
C ASP A 17 -7.48 8.48 19.27
N PHE A 18 -6.19 8.17 19.09
CA PHE A 18 -5.43 8.59 17.92
C PHE A 18 -6.02 8.09 16.60
N HIS A 19 -6.54 6.86 16.58
CA HIS A 19 -7.11 6.27 15.37
C HIS A 19 -8.56 6.70 15.09
N ASN A 20 -9.29 7.17 16.10
CA ASN A 20 -10.73 7.47 16.00
C ASN A 20 -11.05 8.97 16.03
N LYS A 21 -10.17 9.82 16.57
CA LYS A 21 -10.44 11.23 16.81
C LYS A 21 -10.40 12.05 15.52
N GLY A 22 -11.48 12.77 15.23
CA GLY A 22 -11.63 13.49 13.95
C GLY A 22 -12.13 12.55 12.85
N LYS A 23 -11.38 12.46 11.75
CA LYS A 23 -11.61 11.41 10.74
C LYS A 23 -10.99 10.11 11.23
N SER A 24 -11.73 9.01 11.14
CA SER A 24 -11.22 7.70 11.50
C SER A 24 -10.15 7.22 10.51
N GLY A 25 -9.18 6.45 11.02
CA GLY A 25 -8.04 5.97 10.25
C GLY A 25 -6.91 7.00 10.14
N LYS A 26 -5.93 6.74 9.28
CA LYS A 26 -4.73 7.57 9.11
C LYS A 26 -4.56 8.13 7.71
N ILE A 27 -5.30 7.64 6.74
CA ILE A 27 -5.21 8.05 5.34
C ILE A 27 -6.51 8.70 4.88
N GLU A 28 -6.37 9.63 3.96
CA GLU A 28 -7.47 10.32 3.30
C GLU A 28 -7.12 10.47 1.82
N ILE A 29 -8.09 10.22 0.93
CA ILE A 29 -7.92 10.43 -0.51
C ILE A 29 -8.52 11.79 -0.86
N ILE A 30 -7.69 12.66 -1.42
CA ILE A 30 -8.08 14.00 -1.86
C ILE A 30 -7.77 14.19 -3.35
N SER A 31 -8.56 15.03 -4.02
CA SER A 31 -8.27 15.41 -5.41
C SER A 31 -7.02 16.29 -5.49
N SER A 32 -6.09 15.92 -6.39
CA SER A 32 -4.90 16.73 -6.73
C SER A 32 -5.20 17.85 -7.74
N LYS A 33 -6.41 17.85 -8.33
CA LYS A 33 -6.84 18.83 -9.33
C LYS A 33 -8.02 19.63 -8.81
N SER A 34 -8.09 20.91 -9.22
CA SER A 34 -9.27 21.73 -8.96
C SER A 34 -10.46 21.20 -9.78
N LEU A 35 -11.63 21.09 -9.15
CA LEU A 35 -12.88 20.67 -9.76
C LEU A 35 -13.99 21.68 -9.46
N THR A 36 -13.68 22.98 -9.58
CA THR A 36 -14.59 24.07 -9.18
C THR A 36 -15.46 24.57 -10.31
N THR A 37 -15.05 24.39 -11.56
CA THR A 37 -15.79 24.87 -12.74
C THR A 37 -16.36 23.74 -13.58
N LYS A 38 -17.37 24.06 -14.42
CA LYS A 38 -17.89 23.10 -15.41
C LYS A 38 -16.80 22.64 -16.40
N ARG A 39 -15.85 23.56 -16.71
CA ARG A 39 -14.71 23.22 -17.56
C ARG A 39 -13.79 22.19 -16.89
N ASP A 40 -13.50 22.37 -15.61
CA ASP A 40 -12.68 21.41 -14.86
C ASP A 40 -13.31 20.02 -14.86
N LEU A 41 -14.63 19.94 -14.61
CA LEU A 41 -15.37 18.68 -14.66
C LEU A 41 -15.34 18.05 -16.06
N SER A 42 -15.45 18.86 -17.12
CA SER A 42 -15.37 18.35 -18.50
C SER A 42 -13.98 17.83 -18.86
N LEU A 43 -12.91 18.40 -18.30
CA LEU A 43 -11.54 17.92 -18.49
C LEU A 43 -11.24 16.68 -17.63
N ALA A 44 -11.70 16.68 -16.37
CA ALA A 44 -11.40 15.61 -15.42
C ALA A 44 -12.21 14.33 -15.68
N TYR A 45 -13.39 14.45 -16.29
CA TYR A 45 -14.27 13.32 -16.55
C TYR A 45 -14.77 13.33 -18.00
N SER A 46 -16.04 13.62 -18.24
CA SER A 46 -16.61 13.53 -19.58
C SER A 46 -16.81 14.91 -20.20
N PRO A 47 -16.36 15.14 -21.46
CA PRO A 47 -15.77 14.22 -22.45
C PRO A 47 -14.22 14.16 -22.42
N GLY A 48 -13.54 15.06 -21.72
CA GLY A 48 -12.10 15.29 -21.80
C GLY A 48 -11.25 14.07 -21.42
N VAL A 49 -11.73 13.23 -20.50
CA VAL A 49 -11.02 12.01 -20.05
C VAL A 49 -10.79 10.99 -21.19
N ALA A 50 -11.55 11.07 -22.29
CA ALA A 50 -11.33 10.20 -23.44
C ALA A 50 -9.94 10.39 -24.08
N VAL A 51 -9.35 11.57 -23.98
CA VAL A 51 -8.03 11.87 -24.54
C VAL A 51 -6.93 11.05 -23.87
N PRO A 52 -6.69 11.17 -22.55
CA PRO A 52 -5.68 10.33 -21.88
C PRO A 52 -6.00 8.83 -21.96
N VAL A 53 -7.25 8.41 -21.97
CA VAL A 53 -7.60 6.99 -22.20
C VAL A 53 -7.07 6.50 -23.54
N MET A 54 -7.24 7.28 -24.62
CA MET A 54 -6.74 6.90 -25.95
C MET A 54 -5.22 6.92 -26.03
N GLU A 55 -4.56 7.83 -25.33
CA GLU A 55 -3.10 7.85 -25.28
C GLU A 55 -2.54 6.62 -24.54
N ILE A 56 -3.09 6.28 -23.38
CA ILE A 56 -2.69 5.08 -22.61
C ILE A 56 -2.98 3.80 -23.41
N SER A 57 -4.08 3.74 -24.15
CA SER A 57 -4.39 2.56 -24.98
C SER A 57 -3.39 2.31 -26.11
N LYS A 58 -2.75 3.36 -26.62
CA LYS A 58 -1.69 3.27 -27.64
C LYS A 58 -0.30 3.03 -27.03
N ASN A 59 -0.05 3.64 -25.89
CA ASN A 59 1.19 3.53 -25.15
C ASN A 59 0.90 3.36 -23.65
N PRO A 60 0.95 2.13 -23.11
CA PRO A 60 0.68 1.87 -21.69
C PRO A 60 1.54 2.67 -20.72
N ASP A 61 2.78 3.04 -21.10
CA ASP A 61 3.68 3.83 -20.25
C ASP A 61 3.16 5.24 -19.99
N ALA A 62 2.29 5.76 -20.85
CA ALA A 62 1.61 7.03 -20.63
C ALA A 62 0.72 7.03 -19.37
N ALA A 63 0.40 5.86 -18.80
CA ALA A 63 -0.30 5.76 -17.54
C ALA A 63 0.51 6.37 -16.37
N TYR A 64 1.83 6.33 -16.42
CA TYR A 64 2.71 6.96 -15.42
C TYR A 64 2.68 8.49 -15.48
N GLU A 65 2.35 9.06 -16.62
CA GLU A 65 2.23 10.51 -16.82
C GLU A 65 0.83 11.03 -16.53
N TYR A 66 -0.22 10.31 -16.98
CA TYR A 66 -1.58 10.82 -16.96
C TYR A 66 -2.44 10.29 -15.81
N THR A 67 -1.91 9.42 -14.95
CA THR A 67 -2.63 8.87 -13.79
C THR A 67 -1.79 8.93 -12.52
N SER A 68 -2.41 8.60 -11.38
CA SER A 68 -1.69 8.46 -10.10
C SER A 68 -0.70 7.28 -10.06
N LYS A 69 -0.73 6.37 -11.06
CA LYS A 69 0.16 5.20 -11.13
C LYS A 69 1.64 5.58 -10.95
N GLY A 70 2.07 6.74 -11.46
CA GLY A 70 3.47 7.20 -11.38
C GLY A 70 4.00 7.43 -9.96
N ASN A 71 3.12 7.61 -8.99
CA ASN A 71 3.50 7.86 -7.58
C ASN A 71 2.63 7.08 -6.57
N LEU A 72 1.93 6.03 -6.98
CA LEU A 72 1.03 5.28 -6.12
C LEU A 72 1.55 3.87 -5.84
N VAL A 73 1.76 3.54 -4.57
CA VAL A 73 2.17 2.22 -4.09
C VAL A 73 1.00 1.52 -3.38
N ALA A 74 0.82 0.23 -3.63
CA ALA A 74 -0.06 -0.59 -2.81
C ALA A 74 0.73 -1.22 -1.65
N VAL A 75 0.25 -1.05 -0.43
CA VAL A 75 0.71 -1.79 0.75
C VAL A 75 -0.22 -2.98 0.93
N ILE A 76 0.27 -4.19 0.68
CA ILE A 76 -0.56 -5.39 0.63
C ILE A 76 -0.19 -6.36 1.74
N SER A 77 -1.22 -6.82 2.47
CA SER A 77 -1.10 -7.80 3.56
C SER A 77 -2.25 -8.81 3.53
N ASN A 78 -2.02 -9.96 4.14
CA ASN A 78 -3.10 -10.87 4.55
C ASN A 78 -3.20 -11.01 6.08
N GLY A 79 -2.40 -10.25 6.82
CA GLY A 79 -2.40 -10.22 8.28
C GLY A 79 -1.99 -11.53 8.95
N SER A 80 -1.24 -12.38 8.24
CA SER A 80 -0.82 -13.69 8.78
C SER A 80 0.40 -13.64 9.68
N ALA A 81 1.12 -12.50 9.72
CA ALA A 81 2.31 -12.31 10.57
C ALA A 81 2.43 -10.86 11.07
N ILE A 82 1.38 -10.34 11.69
CA ILE A 82 1.37 -8.97 12.24
C ILE A 82 2.44 -8.87 13.34
N LEU A 83 3.31 -7.87 13.21
CA LEU A 83 4.49 -7.71 14.07
C LEU A 83 4.16 -7.77 15.57
N GLY A 84 4.69 -8.78 16.26
CA GLY A 84 4.50 -9.01 17.69
C GLY A 84 3.13 -9.57 18.10
N LEU A 85 2.19 -9.73 17.16
CA LEU A 85 0.82 -10.20 17.42
C LEU A 85 0.49 -11.54 16.72
N GLY A 86 1.19 -11.85 15.62
CA GLY A 86 0.98 -13.09 14.87
C GLY A 86 -0.17 -13.02 13.86
N ASP A 87 -0.83 -14.16 13.63
CA ASP A 87 -1.93 -14.29 12.64
C ASP A 87 -3.27 -13.83 13.27
N LEU A 88 -3.63 -12.60 13.01
CA LEU A 88 -4.93 -12.03 13.40
C LEU A 88 -5.86 -11.79 12.20
N GLY A 89 -5.39 -12.07 10.98
CA GLY A 89 -6.16 -11.93 9.75
C GLY A 89 -6.11 -10.54 9.11
N ALA A 90 -6.57 -10.50 7.89
CA ALA A 90 -6.47 -9.35 7.00
C ALA A 90 -7.05 -8.06 7.59
N LEU A 91 -8.30 -8.07 8.03
CA LEU A 91 -8.96 -6.85 8.54
C LEU A 91 -8.26 -6.28 9.79
N ALA A 92 -7.73 -7.15 10.65
CA ALA A 92 -7.03 -6.71 11.86
C ALA A 92 -5.67 -6.06 11.55
N SER A 93 -5.04 -6.35 10.40
CA SER A 93 -3.79 -5.73 9.96
C SER A 93 -3.97 -4.29 9.45
N LYS A 94 -5.18 -3.89 9.06
CA LYS A 94 -5.45 -2.58 8.44
C LYS A 94 -4.83 -1.38 9.18
N PRO A 95 -4.91 -1.25 10.51
CA PRO A 95 -4.27 -0.13 11.19
C PRO A 95 -2.74 -0.08 11.01
N VAL A 96 -2.08 -1.24 10.87
CA VAL A 96 -0.64 -1.32 10.59
C VAL A 96 -0.37 -0.89 9.15
N MET A 97 -1.16 -1.38 8.20
CA MET A 97 -1.01 -1.08 6.77
C MET A 97 -1.24 0.40 6.45
N GLU A 98 -2.27 1.03 7.04
CA GLU A 98 -2.44 2.49 6.98
C GLU A 98 -1.23 3.23 7.57
N GLY A 99 -0.66 2.71 8.66
CA GLY A 99 0.57 3.24 9.26
C GLY A 99 1.73 3.21 8.26
N LYS A 100 1.94 2.08 7.57
CA LYS A 100 2.96 1.95 6.53
C LYS A 100 2.72 2.94 5.38
N ALA A 101 1.48 3.10 4.92
CA ALA A 101 1.13 4.07 3.89
C ALA A 101 1.50 5.51 4.29
N VAL A 102 1.23 5.89 5.54
CA VAL A 102 1.62 7.21 6.08
C VAL A 102 3.14 7.38 6.11
N LEU A 103 3.91 6.32 6.41
CA LEU A 103 5.38 6.39 6.38
C LEU A 103 5.90 6.62 4.96
N PHE A 104 5.35 5.94 3.94
CA PHE A 104 5.68 6.20 2.54
C PHE A 104 5.46 7.68 2.18
N LYS A 105 4.30 8.24 2.54
CA LYS A 105 4.02 9.65 2.29
C LYS A 105 4.95 10.58 3.05
N ARG A 106 5.16 10.31 4.34
CA ARG A 106 5.94 11.20 5.23
C ARG A 106 7.42 11.28 4.85
N PHE A 107 8.03 10.15 4.48
CA PHE A 107 9.48 10.07 4.30
C PHE A 107 9.92 10.08 2.84
N ALA A 108 9.07 9.69 1.91
CA ALA A 108 9.42 9.57 0.50
C ALA A 108 8.50 10.38 -0.45
N ASP A 109 7.46 11.02 0.09
CA ASP A 109 6.40 11.70 -0.69
C ASP A 109 5.72 10.78 -1.73
N ILE A 110 5.69 9.48 -1.42
CA ILE A 110 5.00 8.47 -2.22
C ILE A 110 3.58 8.33 -1.68
N ASP A 111 2.58 8.44 -2.54
CA ASP A 111 1.20 8.12 -2.21
C ASP A 111 1.05 6.61 -2.06
N ALA A 112 0.39 6.17 -0.99
CA ALA A 112 0.18 4.75 -0.76
C ALA A 112 -1.22 4.48 -0.23
N ILE A 113 -1.78 3.36 -0.66
CA ILE A 113 -3.03 2.81 -0.12
C ILE A 113 -2.80 1.38 0.35
N ASP A 114 -3.51 0.99 1.39
CA ASP A 114 -3.47 -0.36 1.92
C ASP A 114 -4.56 -1.24 1.30
N ILE A 115 -4.22 -2.52 1.10
CA ILE A 115 -5.12 -3.54 0.56
C ILE A 115 -4.94 -4.81 1.39
N GLU A 116 -5.96 -5.15 2.15
CA GLU A 116 -5.98 -6.36 2.97
C GLU A 116 -6.66 -7.50 2.21
N ILE A 117 -5.91 -8.56 1.88
CA ILE A 117 -6.43 -9.73 1.16
C ILE A 117 -6.83 -10.80 2.17
N ASP A 118 -8.13 -11.02 2.34
CA ASP A 118 -8.65 -12.06 3.24
C ASP A 118 -8.56 -13.44 2.59
N ASN A 119 -7.33 -13.92 2.45
CA ASN A 119 -7.00 -15.24 1.93
C ASN A 119 -5.68 -15.74 2.53
N LYS A 120 -5.55 -17.06 2.71
CA LYS A 120 -4.33 -17.72 3.18
C LYS A 120 -3.66 -18.58 2.11
N ASN A 121 -4.29 -18.75 0.96
CA ASN A 121 -3.71 -19.49 -0.14
C ASN A 121 -2.80 -18.58 -0.98
N SER A 122 -1.52 -18.91 -1.06
CA SER A 122 -0.51 -18.11 -1.75
C SER A 122 -0.82 -17.91 -3.24
N ASP A 123 -1.34 -18.94 -3.92
CA ASP A 123 -1.66 -18.85 -5.35
C ASP A 123 -2.83 -17.88 -5.61
N GLU A 124 -3.85 -17.89 -4.74
CA GLU A 124 -4.97 -16.98 -4.84
C GLU A 124 -4.56 -15.52 -4.51
N ILE A 125 -3.68 -15.33 -3.52
CA ILE A 125 -3.09 -14.02 -3.21
C ILE A 125 -2.30 -13.50 -4.41
N ILE A 126 -1.43 -14.32 -4.99
CA ILE A 126 -0.64 -13.98 -6.18
C ILE A 126 -1.57 -13.54 -7.32
N LYS A 127 -2.59 -14.35 -7.61
CA LYS A 127 -3.55 -14.07 -8.68
C LYS A 127 -4.33 -12.77 -8.44
N CYS A 128 -4.75 -12.52 -7.19
CA CYS A 128 -5.40 -11.28 -6.82
C CYS A 128 -4.49 -10.08 -7.11
N ILE A 129 -3.24 -10.13 -6.65
CA ILE A 129 -2.27 -9.05 -6.83
C ILE A 129 -1.91 -8.86 -8.31
N GLN A 130 -1.73 -9.93 -9.09
CA GLN A 130 -1.49 -9.84 -10.54
C GLN A 130 -2.60 -9.09 -11.27
N ASN A 131 -3.87 -9.31 -10.88
CA ASN A 131 -5.01 -8.68 -11.53
C ASN A 131 -5.11 -7.17 -11.26
N ILE A 132 -4.61 -6.68 -10.13
CA ILE A 132 -4.68 -5.26 -9.75
C ILE A 132 -3.33 -4.53 -9.92
N GLY A 133 -2.23 -5.26 -10.06
CA GLY A 133 -0.86 -4.72 -9.99
C GLY A 133 -0.59 -3.61 -11.00
N ASN A 134 -1.17 -3.68 -12.19
CA ASN A 134 -1.01 -2.65 -13.22
C ASN A 134 -1.54 -1.27 -12.83
N SER A 135 -2.36 -1.16 -11.79
CA SER A 135 -2.87 0.13 -11.28
C SER A 135 -1.86 0.89 -10.44
N PHE A 136 -0.75 0.25 -10.04
CA PHE A 136 0.24 0.81 -9.14
C PHE A 136 1.61 0.99 -9.80
N GLY A 137 2.39 1.94 -9.28
CA GLY A 137 3.79 2.13 -9.64
C GLY A 137 4.72 1.17 -8.91
N GLY A 138 4.26 0.53 -7.83
CA GLY A 138 4.98 -0.47 -7.06
C GLY A 138 4.10 -1.13 -6.00
N ILE A 139 4.58 -2.22 -5.42
CA ILE A 139 3.88 -2.96 -4.37
C ILE A 139 4.84 -3.23 -3.21
N ASN A 140 4.41 -2.85 -2.00
CA ASN A 140 5.02 -3.26 -0.75
C ASN A 140 4.20 -4.39 -0.12
N LEU A 141 4.79 -5.55 0.06
CA LEU A 141 4.20 -6.65 0.81
C LEU A 141 4.58 -6.50 2.29
N GLU A 142 3.62 -6.67 3.19
CA GLU A 142 3.79 -6.43 4.62
C GLU A 142 3.05 -7.50 5.43
N ASP A 143 3.63 -7.93 6.56
CA ASP A 143 3.00 -8.83 7.54
C ASP A 143 2.44 -10.14 6.94
N ILE A 144 3.12 -10.69 5.92
CA ILE A 144 2.82 -11.99 5.34
C ILE A 144 3.78 -13.03 5.92
N ALA A 145 3.23 -14.13 6.46
CA ALA A 145 4.03 -15.15 7.14
C ALA A 145 4.99 -15.89 6.19
N ALA A 146 6.18 -16.22 6.72
CA ALA A 146 7.08 -17.16 6.06
C ALA A 146 6.53 -18.59 6.16
N PRO A 147 6.72 -19.46 5.12
CA PRO A 147 7.52 -19.24 3.93
C PRO A 147 6.76 -18.55 2.78
N ASP A 148 5.45 -18.34 2.90
CA ASP A 148 4.57 -17.84 1.83
C ASP A 148 5.01 -16.47 1.31
N CYS A 149 5.49 -15.58 2.19
CA CYS A 149 5.98 -14.26 1.80
C CYS A 149 7.06 -14.33 0.70
N PHE A 150 7.99 -15.28 0.76
CA PHE A 150 9.04 -15.46 -0.24
C PHE A 150 8.52 -16.02 -1.57
N ILE A 151 7.54 -16.90 -1.50
CA ILE A 151 6.90 -17.50 -2.68
C ILE A 151 6.12 -16.43 -3.43
N ILE A 152 5.30 -15.66 -2.70
CA ILE A 152 4.46 -14.58 -3.23
C ILE A 152 5.33 -13.51 -3.87
N GLU A 153 6.32 -12.98 -3.13
CA GLU A 153 7.20 -11.93 -3.63
C GLU A 153 7.92 -12.35 -4.91
N ARG A 154 8.57 -13.53 -4.91
CA ARG A 154 9.30 -14.04 -6.07
C ARG A 154 8.38 -14.15 -7.29
N LYS A 155 7.22 -14.78 -7.12
CA LYS A 155 6.28 -15.01 -8.23
C LYS A 155 5.76 -13.69 -8.81
N LEU A 156 5.48 -12.70 -7.97
CA LEU A 156 5.03 -11.38 -8.41
C LEU A 156 6.14 -10.62 -9.14
N ARG A 157 7.37 -10.67 -8.64
CA ARG A 157 8.55 -10.09 -9.33
C ARG A 157 8.81 -10.68 -10.70
N ASP A 158 8.53 -11.98 -10.87
CA ASP A 158 8.71 -12.67 -12.15
C ASP A 158 7.60 -12.35 -13.16
N THR A 159 6.46 -11.82 -12.72
CA THR A 159 5.25 -11.69 -13.55
C THR A 159 4.71 -10.28 -13.70
N LEU A 160 5.13 -9.32 -12.87
CA LEU A 160 4.74 -7.92 -12.94
C LEU A 160 5.94 -7.04 -13.30
N ASP A 161 5.72 -6.10 -14.18
CA ASP A 161 6.75 -5.12 -14.62
C ASP A 161 6.72 -3.84 -13.76
N ILE A 162 6.66 -4.02 -12.43
CA ILE A 162 6.73 -2.96 -11.43
C ILE A 162 7.56 -3.45 -10.25
N PRO A 163 8.17 -2.56 -9.44
CA PRO A 163 8.87 -2.95 -8.21
C PRO A 163 7.95 -3.69 -7.23
N ILE A 164 8.40 -4.86 -6.78
CA ILE A 164 7.77 -5.66 -5.73
C ILE A 164 8.78 -5.85 -4.60
N PHE A 165 8.38 -5.54 -3.39
CA PHE A 165 9.26 -5.56 -2.22
C PHE A 165 8.51 -6.06 -0.99
N HIS A 166 9.12 -6.98 -0.22
CA HIS A 166 8.61 -7.39 1.08
C HIS A 166 9.45 -6.74 2.18
N ASP A 167 8.88 -5.77 2.88
CA ASP A 167 9.63 -4.93 3.81
C ASP A 167 10.18 -5.69 5.02
N ASP A 168 9.36 -6.55 5.66
CA ASP A 168 9.80 -7.31 6.84
C ASP A 168 11.03 -8.17 6.57
N GLN A 169 11.19 -8.64 5.33
CA GLN A 169 12.32 -9.49 4.94
C GLN A 169 13.50 -8.64 4.45
N HIS A 170 13.28 -7.90 3.37
CA HIS A 170 14.36 -7.19 2.68
C HIS A 170 14.67 -5.82 3.29
N GLY A 171 13.66 -5.08 3.77
CA GLY A 171 13.86 -3.82 4.48
C GLY A 171 14.63 -4.02 5.76
N THR A 172 14.24 -5.01 6.57
CA THR A 172 14.95 -5.40 7.80
C THR A 172 16.39 -5.84 7.50
N ALA A 173 16.62 -6.62 6.44
CA ALA A 173 17.96 -7.02 6.03
C ALA A 173 18.84 -5.83 5.65
N ILE A 174 18.31 -4.87 4.89
CA ILE A 174 19.02 -3.65 4.46
C ILE A 174 19.41 -2.81 5.69
N ILE A 175 18.48 -2.52 6.60
CA ILE A 175 18.74 -1.71 7.80
C ILE A 175 19.76 -2.40 8.70
N THR A 176 19.63 -3.70 8.90
CA THR A 176 20.57 -4.47 9.73
C THR A 176 21.96 -4.45 9.13
N SER A 177 22.08 -4.64 7.83
CA SER A 177 23.38 -4.60 7.13
C SER A 177 24.01 -3.20 7.16
N ALA A 178 23.21 -2.15 7.14
CA ALA A 178 23.71 -0.77 7.22
C ALA A 178 24.17 -0.37 8.62
N ALA A 179 23.71 -1.07 9.66
CA ALA A 179 24.07 -0.83 11.05
C ALA A 179 25.32 -1.61 11.52
N LEU A 180 25.81 -2.56 10.73
CA LEU A 180 27.02 -3.37 10.99
C LEU A 180 28.27 -2.72 10.40
#